data_cfe56584c0a64dd0d585bcf7a5b8b512
#
_entry.id   cfe56584c0a64dd0d585bcf7a5b8b512
#
_cell.length_a   1.000
_cell.length_b   1.000
_cell.length_c   1.000
_cell.angle_alpha   90.00
_cell.angle_beta   90.00
_cell.angle_gamma   90.00
#
_symmetry.space_group_name_H-M   'P 1'
#
loop_
_entity.id
_entity.type
_entity.pdbx_description
1 polymer ?
#
loop_
_entity_poly.entity_id
_entity_poly.type
_entity_poly.pdbx_seq_one_letter_code
_entity_poly.pdbx_strand_id
1 'polypeptide(L)'
;AEAGAELAFTYLGDALKKRVIPLAKSLNSDFTLSCNVENKEETIKLFEDIKAKWGHIDFVIHAVAFSDKSELSGEYLNTTRDNFLKSMLISCFSFTEVAKEASKIMKEGGSMLTLTYESTKAIPNYNVMGVCKSALEASVKYLARDLGAKGIRINAISAGPIKTLAASAIGDAKFLYKWNADHSFLKRNVDIHDVGNSALYLTSELAAGVTGEIHYVDAGYNKVGMPDPKNIT
;
A
#
# COMPACT_ATOMS: atom_id res chain seq x y z
N ALA A 1 -9.21 12.88 6.16
CA ALA A 1 -9.65 13.85 7.16
C ALA A 1 -10.05 15.17 6.48
N GLU A 2 -9.17 15.85 5.75
CA GLU A 2 -9.46 17.18 5.12
C GLU A 2 -10.67 17.17 4.20
N ALA A 3 -10.93 16.03 3.55
CA ALA A 3 -12.12 15.84 2.71
C ALA A 3 -13.38 15.40 3.49
N GLY A 4 -13.37 15.47 4.82
CA GLY A 4 -14.50 15.15 5.68
C GLY A 4 -14.66 13.67 6.04
N ALA A 5 -13.68 12.80 5.72
CA ALA A 5 -13.74 11.40 6.11
C ALA A 5 -13.48 11.21 7.61
N GLU A 6 -14.30 10.40 8.27
CA GLU A 6 -14.01 9.83 9.58
C GLU A 6 -13.07 8.63 9.40
N LEU A 7 -11.98 8.58 10.16
CA LEU A 7 -10.90 7.62 9.94
C LEU A 7 -10.67 6.73 11.16
N ALA A 8 -10.42 5.43 10.91
CA ALA A 8 -9.84 4.52 11.89
C ALA A 8 -8.43 4.14 11.44
N PHE A 9 -7.51 3.99 12.38
CA PHE A 9 -6.14 3.59 12.10
C PHE A 9 -5.79 2.30 12.82
N THR A 10 -5.00 1.46 12.14
CA THR A 10 -4.45 0.25 12.76
C THR A 10 -2.95 0.36 12.95
N TYR A 11 -2.44 -0.37 13.92
CA TYR A 11 -1.01 -0.47 14.21
C TYR A 11 -0.66 -1.86 14.74
N LEU A 12 0.61 -2.23 14.65
CA LEU A 12 1.14 -3.45 15.27
C LEU A 12 2.21 -3.09 16.32
N GLY A 13 1.95 -3.48 17.57
CA GLY A 13 2.89 -3.35 18.66
C GLY A 13 3.09 -1.92 19.20
N ASP A 14 3.76 -1.80 20.34
CA ASP A 14 3.89 -0.55 21.08
C ASP A 14 4.74 0.51 20.38
N ALA A 15 5.71 0.10 19.57
CA ALA A 15 6.57 1.02 18.82
C ALA A 15 5.77 1.82 17.78
N LEU A 16 4.87 1.16 17.03
CA LEU A 16 4.00 1.84 16.06
C LEU A 16 2.82 2.52 16.77
N LYS A 17 2.30 1.95 17.85
CA LYS A 17 1.26 2.60 18.68
C LYS A 17 1.65 4.02 19.07
N LYS A 18 2.87 4.21 19.58
CA LYS A 18 3.41 5.53 19.99
C LYS A 18 3.49 6.56 18.85
N ARG A 19 3.50 6.11 17.60
CA ARG A 19 3.52 6.96 16.40
C ARG A 19 2.13 7.18 15.82
N VAL A 20 1.33 6.12 15.73
CA VAL A 20 0.02 6.16 15.08
C VAL A 20 -0.98 6.96 15.91
N ILE A 21 -1.02 6.80 17.25
CA ILE A 21 -2.00 7.53 18.07
C ILE A 21 -1.87 9.06 17.95
N PRO A 22 -0.68 9.67 18.07
CA PRO A 22 -0.56 11.13 17.87
C PRO A 22 -0.95 11.59 16.47
N LEU A 23 -0.59 10.81 15.42
CA LEU A 23 -0.98 11.12 14.05
C LEU A 23 -2.50 11.03 13.85
N ALA A 24 -3.14 9.99 14.36
CA ALA A 24 -4.59 9.85 14.32
C ALA A 24 -5.28 11.04 14.99
N LYS A 25 -4.83 11.44 16.18
CA LYS A 25 -5.35 12.62 16.89
C LYS A 25 -5.17 13.92 16.10
N SER A 26 -4.05 14.10 15.42
CA SER A 26 -3.85 15.29 14.57
C SER A 26 -4.81 15.36 13.38
N LEU A 27 -5.44 14.22 13.04
CA LEU A 27 -6.47 14.08 12.02
C LEU A 27 -7.89 13.97 12.61
N ASN A 28 -8.06 14.36 13.89
CA ASN A 28 -9.32 14.28 14.63
C ASN A 28 -9.90 12.86 14.72
N SER A 29 -9.03 11.84 14.77
CA SER A 29 -9.44 10.45 14.97
C SER A 29 -8.94 9.93 16.32
N ASP A 30 -9.89 9.44 17.14
CA ASP A 30 -9.61 8.68 18.37
C ASP A 30 -9.80 7.17 18.17
N PHE A 31 -10.15 6.73 16.96
CA PHE A 31 -10.39 5.32 16.68
C PHE A 31 -9.13 4.65 16.15
N THR A 32 -8.37 4.07 17.07
CA THR A 32 -7.14 3.33 16.76
C THR A 32 -7.21 1.92 17.34
N LEU A 33 -6.83 0.92 16.54
CA LEU A 33 -6.94 -0.49 16.87
C LEU A 33 -5.59 -1.20 16.65
N SER A 34 -5.24 -2.14 17.53
CA SER A 34 -4.12 -3.05 17.27
C SER A 34 -4.57 -4.15 16.30
N CYS A 35 -3.74 -4.47 15.31
CA CYS A 35 -4.00 -5.59 14.42
C CYS A 35 -2.69 -6.14 13.86
N ASN A 36 -2.45 -7.42 14.11
CA ASN A 36 -1.43 -8.20 13.42
C ASN A 36 -2.06 -8.93 12.24
N VAL A 37 -1.75 -8.50 11.02
CA VAL A 37 -2.30 -9.11 9.80
C VAL A 37 -1.76 -10.53 9.52
N GLU A 38 -0.76 -11.01 10.27
CA GLU A 38 -0.35 -12.41 10.24
C GLU A 38 -1.35 -13.31 10.99
N ASN A 39 -2.18 -12.71 11.84
CA ASN A 39 -3.18 -13.41 12.64
C ASN A 39 -4.57 -13.14 12.07
N LYS A 40 -5.15 -14.14 11.45
CA LYS A 40 -6.48 -14.07 10.83
C LYS A 40 -7.56 -13.66 11.82
N GLU A 41 -7.49 -14.15 13.05
CA GLU A 41 -8.47 -13.87 14.12
C GLU A 41 -8.43 -12.38 14.50
N GLU A 42 -7.25 -11.76 14.50
CA GLU A 42 -7.14 -10.32 14.75
C GLU A 42 -7.72 -9.49 13.59
N THR A 43 -7.55 -9.94 12.34
CA THR A 43 -8.20 -9.29 11.19
C THR A 43 -9.73 -9.40 11.27
N ILE A 44 -10.27 -10.55 11.62
CA ILE A 44 -11.73 -10.72 11.84
C ILE A 44 -12.21 -9.78 12.95
N LYS A 45 -11.55 -9.82 14.11
CA LYS A 45 -11.88 -8.99 15.28
C LYS A 45 -11.84 -7.49 14.95
N LEU A 46 -10.86 -7.04 14.18
CA LEU A 46 -10.76 -5.66 13.71
C LEU A 46 -12.07 -5.21 13.03
N PHE A 47 -12.57 -5.98 12.07
CA PHE A 47 -13.78 -5.61 11.34
C PHE A 47 -15.07 -5.78 12.16
N GLU A 48 -15.09 -6.68 13.14
CA GLU A 48 -16.17 -6.76 14.14
C GLU A 48 -16.22 -5.49 14.99
N ASP A 49 -15.07 -5.00 15.49
CA ASP A 49 -14.99 -3.79 16.29
C ASP A 49 -15.36 -2.53 15.47
N ILE A 50 -14.94 -2.46 14.22
CA ILE A 50 -15.33 -1.39 13.30
C ILE A 50 -16.84 -1.43 13.05
N LYS A 51 -17.41 -2.61 12.81
CA LYS A 51 -18.85 -2.78 12.62
C LYS A 51 -19.64 -2.38 13.86
N ALA A 52 -19.17 -2.75 15.03
CA ALA A 52 -19.80 -2.40 16.30
C ALA A 52 -19.85 -0.88 16.51
N LYS A 53 -18.81 -0.15 16.07
CA LYS A 53 -18.72 1.30 16.24
C LYS A 53 -19.44 2.09 15.14
N TRP A 54 -19.27 1.70 13.86
CA TRP A 54 -19.76 2.47 12.71
C TRP A 54 -20.90 1.79 11.94
N GLY A 55 -21.11 0.50 12.15
CA GLY A 55 -22.10 -0.28 11.41
C GLY A 55 -21.65 -0.65 10.00
N HIS A 56 -20.99 0.25 9.30
CA HIS A 56 -20.46 0.04 7.95
C HIS A 56 -19.22 0.91 7.70
N ILE A 57 -18.56 0.66 6.55
CA ILE A 57 -17.45 1.46 6.05
C ILE A 57 -17.65 1.76 4.57
N ASP A 58 -17.06 2.86 4.09
CA ASP A 58 -17.13 3.30 2.69
C ASP A 58 -15.83 2.99 1.95
N PHE A 59 -14.69 3.00 2.65
CA PHE A 59 -13.41 2.64 2.02
C PHE A 59 -12.43 1.98 2.99
N VAL A 60 -11.46 1.28 2.41
CA VAL A 60 -10.28 0.73 3.11
C VAL A 60 -9.01 1.12 2.36
N ILE A 61 -7.98 1.53 3.11
CA ILE A 61 -6.63 1.72 2.58
C ILE A 61 -5.71 0.71 3.27
N HIS A 62 -5.24 -0.28 2.50
CA HIS A 62 -4.28 -1.27 2.94
C HIS A 62 -2.87 -0.79 2.65
N ALA A 63 -2.18 -0.27 3.68
CA ALA A 63 -0.83 0.27 3.59
C ALA A 63 0.15 -0.56 4.45
N VAL A 64 0.13 -1.88 4.25
CA VAL A 64 0.90 -2.84 5.03
C VAL A 64 1.95 -3.52 4.15
N ALA A 65 3.17 -3.64 4.65
CA ALA A 65 4.23 -4.42 4.04
C ALA A 65 5.28 -4.82 5.09
N PHE A 66 5.88 -5.97 4.90
CA PHE A 66 6.97 -6.46 5.73
C PHE A 66 7.90 -7.37 4.92
N SER A 67 9.18 -7.24 5.15
CA SER A 67 10.20 -8.24 4.85
C SER A 67 11.35 -8.10 5.85
N ASP A 68 12.13 -9.16 6.04
CA ASP A 68 13.33 -9.07 6.83
C ASP A 68 14.31 -8.10 6.15
N LYS A 69 14.75 -7.09 6.91
CA LYS A 69 15.64 -6.05 6.42
C LYS A 69 16.98 -6.60 5.93
N SER A 70 17.47 -7.68 6.54
CA SER A 70 18.73 -8.31 6.16
C SER A 70 18.70 -8.87 4.75
N GLU A 71 17.52 -9.22 4.23
CA GLU A 71 17.31 -9.76 2.89
C GLU A 71 16.87 -8.70 1.85
N LEU A 72 16.70 -7.45 2.27
CA LEU A 72 16.50 -6.28 1.39
C LEU A 72 17.84 -5.64 1.00
N SER A 73 18.83 -6.49 0.75
CA SER A 73 20.16 -6.13 0.24
C SER A 73 20.80 -7.37 -0.40
N GLY A 74 21.72 -7.17 -1.34
CA GLY A 74 22.39 -8.26 -2.06
C GLY A 74 21.48 -8.97 -3.05
N GLU A 75 21.71 -10.27 -3.26
CA GLU A 75 21.07 -11.05 -4.32
C GLU A 75 19.73 -11.64 -3.86
N TYR A 76 18.69 -11.50 -4.68
CA TYR A 76 17.38 -12.13 -4.47
C TYR A 76 17.48 -13.67 -4.31
N LEU A 77 18.45 -14.29 -4.99
CA LEU A 77 18.67 -15.73 -4.92
C LEU A 77 18.88 -16.26 -3.50
N ASN A 78 19.35 -15.41 -2.59
CA ASN A 78 19.59 -15.73 -1.19
C ASN A 78 18.35 -15.58 -0.29
N THR A 79 17.19 -15.27 -0.85
CA THR A 79 15.94 -15.17 -0.09
C THR A 79 15.61 -16.48 0.60
N THR A 80 15.45 -16.45 1.92
CA THR A 80 15.09 -17.64 2.70
C THR A 80 13.60 -17.99 2.51
N ARG A 81 13.28 -19.27 2.66
CA ARG A 81 11.89 -19.76 2.59
C ARG A 81 11.01 -19.07 3.63
N ASP A 82 11.50 -18.93 4.84
CA ASP A 82 10.72 -18.36 5.96
C ASP A 82 10.40 -16.88 5.71
N ASN A 83 11.39 -16.09 5.29
CA ASN A 83 11.14 -14.68 4.94
C ASN A 83 10.25 -14.56 3.70
N PHE A 84 10.39 -15.42 2.69
CA PHE A 84 9.51 -15.46 1.52
C PHE A 84 8.05 -15.67 1.94
N LEU A 85 7.78 -16.71 2.74
CA LEU A 85 6.42 -17.02 3.20
C LEU A 85 5.84 -15.89 4.04
N LYS A 86 6.62 -15.36 4.97
CA LYS A 86 6.21 -14.26 5.83
C LYS A 86 5.94 -12.96 5.05
N SER A 87 6.85 -12.62 4.14
CA SER A 87 6.70 -11.42 3.29
C SER A 87 5.46 -11.53 2.40
N MET A 88 5.21 -12.69 1.79
CA MET A 88 4.02 -12.93 0.97
C MET A 88 2.73 -12.87 1.78
N LEU A 89 2.70 -13.44 2.98
CA LEU A 89 1.55 -13.38 3.87
C LEU A 89 1.20 -11.93 4.23
N ILE A 90 2.19 -11.18 4.73
CA ILE A 90 1.95 -9.81 5.23
C ILE A 90 1.78 -8.81 4.08
N SER A 91 2.61 -8.88 3.03
CA SER A 91 2.67 -7.83 2.01
C SER A 91 1.76 -8.09 0.80
N CYS A 92 1.14 -9.25 0.72
CA CYS A 92 0.26 -9.62 -0.38
C CYS A 92 -1.06 -10.22 0.12
N PHE A 93 -1.03 -11.40 0.77
CA PHE A 93 -2.24 -12.16 1.09
C PHE A 93 -3.10 -11.46 2.16
N SER A 94 -2.51 -10.71 3.07
CA SER A 94 -3.25 -9.93 4.06
C SER A 94 -4.26 -8.98 3.42
N PHE A 95 -3.99 -8.43 2.22
CA PHE A 95 -4.97 -7.62 1.48
C PHE A 95 -6.21 -8.43 1.08
N THR A 96 -6.02 -9.69 0.70
CA THR A 96 -7.14 -10.60 0.38
C THR A 96 -8.01 -10.87 1.61
N GLU A 97 -7.40 -11.12 2.77
CA GLU A 97 -8.12 -11.31 4.03
C GLU A 97 -8.84 -10.05 4.48
N VAL A 98 -8.18 -8.90 4.41
CA VAL A 98 -8.78 -7.58 4.70
C VAL A 98 -9.96 -7.31 3.76
N ALA A 99 -9.82 -7.56 2.46
CA ALA A 99 -10.89 -7.36 1.49
C ALA A 99 -12.10 -8.25 1.77
N LYS A 100 -11.85 -9.51 2.15
CA LYS A 100 -12.90 -10.46 2.54
C LYS A 100 -13.70 -9.96 3.75
N GLU A 101 -13.04 -9.52 4.81
CA GLU A 101 -13.72 -9.07 6.02
C GLU A 101 -14.38 -7.70 5.82
N ALA A 102 -13.70 -6.75 5.18
CA ALA A 102 -14.24 -5.44 4.84
C ALA A 102 -15.51 -5.54 3.99
N SER A 103 -15.54 -6.42 2.99
CA SER A 103 -16.70 -6.57 2.11
C SER A 103 -17.98 -7.00 2.80
N LYS A 104 -17.91 -7.53 4.03
CA LYS A 104 -19.09 -7.92 4.83
C LYS A 104 -19.81 -6.73 5.46
N ILE A 105 -19.08 -5.60 5.61
CA ILE A 105 -19.58 -4.38 6.27
C ILE A 105 -19.49 -3.16 5.37
N MET A 106 -19.02 -3.32 4.13
CA MET A 106 -18.96 -2.24 3.14
C MET A 106 -20.29 -2.12 2.40
N LYS A 107 -20.72 -0.88 2.18
CA LYS A 107 -21.91 -0.59 1.37
C LYS A 107 -21.60 -0.76 -0.12
N GLU A 108 -22.65 -0.84 -0.93
CA GLU A 108 -22.55 -0.66 -2.37
C GLU A 108 -21.87 0.67 -2.71
N GLY A 109 -21.00 0.66 -3.71
CA GLY A 109 -20.17 1.84 -4.05
C GLY A 109 -18.89 1.96 -3.23
N GLY A 110 -18.61 1.05 -2.29
CA GLY A 110 -17.39 1.07 -1.49
C GLY A 110 -16.10 0.92 -2.31
N SER A 111 -14.97 1.33 -1.74
CA SER A 111 -13.68 1.28 -2.42
C SER A 111 -12.57 0.74 -1.52
N MET A 112 -11.73 -0.13 -2.06
CA MET A 112 -10.52 -0.59 -1.38
C MET A 112 -9.30 -0.23 -2.20
N LEU A 113 -8.27 0.23 -1.52
CA LEU A 113 -7.02 0.68 -2.11
C LEU A 113 -5.85 -0.01 -1.41
N THR A 114 -4.88 -0.51 -2.18
CA THR A 114 -3.60 -0.95 -1.62
C THR A 114 -2.45 -0.14 -2.20
N LEU A 115 -1.30 -0.15 -1.51
CA LEU A 115 -0.08 0.50 -1.97
C LEU A 115 0.91 -0.53 -2.51
N THR A 116 1.37 -0.29 -3.72
CA THR A 116 2.42 -1.07 -4.38
C THR A 116 3.61 -0.17 -4.75
N TYR A 117 4.63 -0.77 -5.29
CA TYR A 117 5.79 -0.08 -5.84
C TYR A 117 6.26 -0.85 -7.07
N GLU A 118 6.82 -0.19 -8.03
CA GLU A 118 7.29 -0.71 -9.34
C GLU A 118 7.52 -2.24 -9.37
N SER A 119 6.55 -2.95 -9.89
CA SER A 119 6.57 -4.42 -9.91
C SER A 119 6.89 -4.99 -11.29
N THR A 120 6.95 -4.12 -12.30
CA THR A 120 7.18 -4.53 -13.70
C THR A 120 8.66 -4.62 -14.04
N LYS A 121 9.53 -4.13 -13.16
CA LYS A 121 10.99 -4.09 -13.33
C LYS A 121 11.68 -4.61 -12.09
N ALA A 122 12.86 -5.20 -12.27
CA ALA A 122 13.72 -5.54 -11.14
C ALA A 122 14.36 -4.26 -10.57
N ILE A 123 14.06 -4.00 -9.30
CA ILE A 123 14.64 -2.87 -8.55
C ILE A 123 15.74 -3.42 -7.63
N PRO A 124 16.96 -2.89 -7.69
CA PRO A 124 18.05 -3.33 -6.82
C PRO A 124 17.65 -3.31 -5.35
N ASN A 125 18.02 -4.36 -4.60
CA ASN A 125 17.74 -4.53 -3.18
C ASN A 125 16.25 -4.63 -2.78
N TYR A 126 15.31 -4.53 -3.74
CA TYR A 126 13.90 -4.73 -3.44
C TYR A 126 13.53 -6.21 -3.29
N ASN A 127 14.25 -7.07 -3.97
CA ASN A 127 14.28 -8.54 -3.82
C ASN A 127 12.88 -9.16 -3.67
N VAL A 128 12.64 -9.92 -2.60
CA VAL A 128 11.34 -10.56 -2.32
C VAL A 128 10.16 -9.59 -2.30
N MET A 129 10.37 -8.34 -1.93
CA MET A 129 9.31 -7.35 -1.95
C MET A 129 8.80 -7.06 -3.36
N GLY A 130 9.67 -7.06 -4.38
CA GLY A 130 9.26 -6.94 -5.78
C GLY A 130 8.32 -8.09 -6.19
N VAL A 131 8.63 -9.31 -5.78
CA VAL A 131 7.78 -10.49 -6.01
C VAL A 131 6.45 -10.35 -5.27
N CYS A 132 6.46 -9.93 -4.00
CA CYS A 132 5.24 -9.70 -3.22
C CYS A 132 4.35 -8.63 -3.87
N LYS A 133 4.94 -7.53 -4.38
CA LYS A 133 4.18 -6.46 -5.02
C LYS A 133 3.59 -6.89 -6.36
N SER A 134 4.29 -7.69 -7.16
CA SER A 134 3.75 -8.30 -8.38
C SER A 134 2.53 -9.19 -8.06
N ALA A 135 2.63 -10.02 -7.03
CA ALA A 135 1.53 -10.86 -6.57
C ALA A 135 0.35 -10.03 -6.02
N LEU A 136 0.64 -8.94 -5.28
CA LEU A 136 -0.37 -8.02 -4.76
C LEU A 136 -1.14 -7.34 -5.91
N GLU A 137 -0.46 -6.87 -6.96
CA GLU A 137 -1.08 -6.27 -8.13
C GLU A 137 -1.94 -7.28 -8.93
N ALA A 138 -1.51 -8.54 -9.00
CA ALA A 138 -2.35 -9.60 -9.52
C ALA A 138 -3.62 -9.79 -8.66
N SER A 139 -3.48 -9.81 -7.33
CA SER A 139 -4.60 -9.96 -6.38
C SER A 139 -5.62 -8.84 -6.52
N VAL A 140 -5.21 -7.59 -6.79
CA VAL A 140 -6.11 -6.45 -7.07
C VAL A 140 -7.11 -6.80 -8.17
N LYS A 141 -6.66 -7.40 -9.27
CA LYS A 141 -7.51 -7.76 -10.41
C LYS A 141 -8.53 -8.84 -10.06
N TYR A 142 -8.10 -9.88 -9.34
CA TYR A 142 -9.01 -10.95 -8.91
C TYR A 142 -10.04 -10.46 -7.88
N LEU A 143 -9.61 -9.66 -6.91
CA LEU A 143 -10.52 -9.06 -5.92
C LEU A 143 -11.50 -8.09 -6.56
N ALA A 144 -11.07 -7.28 -7.54
CA ALA A 144 -11.93 -6.38 -8.30
C ALA A 144 -13.00 -7.16 -9.07
N ARG A 145 -12.63 -8.28 -9.69
CA ARG A 145 -13.58 -9.19 -10.36
C ARG A 145 -14.60 -9.77 -9.39
N ASP A 146 -14.15 -10.26 -8.24
CA ASP A 146 -15.00 -10.98 -7.29
C ASP A 146 -15.96 -10.03 -6.55
N LEU A 147 -15.55 -8.80 -6.29
CA LEU A 147 -16.31 -7.82 -5.51
C LEU A 147 -17.07 -6.80 -6.38
N GLY A 148 -16.78 -6.75 -7.67
CA GLY A 148 -17.41 -5.80 -8.60
C GLY A 148 -18.93 -5.96 -8.69
N ALA A 149 -19.46 -7.17 -8.64
CA ALA A 149 -20.91 -7.43 -8.62
C ALA A 149 -21.60 -6.88 -7.35
N LYS A 150 -20.84 -6.57 -6.30
CA LYS A 150 -21.32 -5.90 -5.08
C LYS A 150 -21.16 -4.37 -5.14
N GLY A 151 -20.76 -3.82 -6.28
CA GLY A 151 -20.45 -2.39 -6.42
C GLY A 151 -19.16 -1.96 -5.73
N ILE A 152 -18.31 -2.88 -5.24
CA ILE A 152 -17.09 -2.56 -4.52
C ILE A 152 -15.91 -2.50 -5.49
N ARG A 153 -15.21 -1.37 -5.52
CA ARG A 153 -14.05 -1.13 -6.38
C ARG A 153 -12.75 -1.47 -5.65
N ILE A 154 -11.81 -2.08 -6.34
CA ILE A 154 -10.50 -2.48 -5.80
C ILE A 154 -9.41 -1.93 -6.72
N ASN A 155 -8.51 -1.11 -6.18
CA ASN A 155 -7.42 -0.52 -6.95
C ASN A 155 -6.10 -0.55 -6.15
N ALA A 156 -4.99 -0.27 -6.81
CA ALA A 156 -3.70 -0.03 -6.19
C ALA A 156 -3.09 1.29 -6.65
N ILE A 157 -2.32 1.93 -5.79
CA ILE A 157 -1.39 2.99 -6.19
C ILE A 157 0.02 2.43 -6.20
N SER A 158 0.69 2.50 -7.36
CA SER A 158 2.12 2.31 -7.49
C SER A 158 2.81 3.66 -7.28
N ALA A 159 3.24 3.90 -6.04
CA ALA A 159 3.85 5.18 -5.66
C ALA A 159 5.35 5.18 -5.96
N GLY A 160 5.86 6.29 -6.50
CA GLY A 160 7.30 6.54 -6.54
C GLY A 160 7.92 6.58 -5.14
N PRO A 161 9.26 6.61 -5.03
CA PRO A 161 9.91 6.58 -3.72
C PRO A 161 9.60 7.82 -2.88
N ILE A 162 9.06 7.57 -1.68
CA ILE A 162 8.79 8.57 -0.64
C ILE A 162 9.63 8.23 0.60
N LYS A 163 10.13 9.25 1.30
CA LYS A 163 10.89 9.07 2.54
C LYS A 163 9.99 8.57 3.68
N THR A 164 9.85 7.27 3.80
CA THR A 164 9.08 6.59 4.84
C THR A 164 9.97 5.66 5.66
N LEU A 165 9.44 5.18 6.79
CA LEU A 165 10.12 4.14 7.59
C LEU A 165 10.36 2.87 6.77
N ALA A 166 9.37 2.45 5.98
CA ALA A 166 9.47 1.27 5.12
C ALA A 166 10.58 1.46 4.07
N ALA A 167 10.63 2.62 3.41
CA ALA A 167 11.66 2.92 2.42
C ALA A 167 13.08 2.93 3.02
N SER A 168 13.24 3.31 4.29
CA SER A 168 14.54 3.29 4.96
C SER A 168 15.09 1.88 5.26
N ALA A 169 14.28 0.85 5.10
CA ALA A 169 14.70 -0.55 5.27
C ALA A 169 15.35 -1.13 4.00
N ILE A 170 15.12 -0.52 2.83
CA ILE A 170 15.68 -0.96 1.55
C ILE A 170 17.14 -0.55 1.47
N GLY A 171 18.03 -1.47 1.06
CA GLY A 171 19.43 -1.17 0.79
C GLY A 171 19.55 -0.07 -0.28
N ASP A 172 20.52 0.81 -0.12
CA ASP A 172 20.77 1.93 -1.05
C ASP A 172 19.57 2.85 -1.33
N ALA A 173 18.63 2.98 -0.39
CA ALA A 173 17.43 3.81 -0.54
C ALA A 173 17.74 5.25 -0.98
N LYS A 174 18.87 5.83 -0.55
CA LYS A 174 19.31 7.17 -0.99
C LYS A 174 19.62 7.23 -2.47
N PHE A 175 20.27 6.18 -3.00
CA PHE A 175 20.56 6.06 -4.43
C PHE A 175 19.26 5.94 -5.22
N LEU A 176 18.34 5.04 -4.83
CA LEU A 176 17.05 4.86 -5.49
C LEU A 176 16.24 6.16 -5.51
N TYR A 177 16.25 6.90 -4.40
CA TYR A 177 15.54 8.17 -4.29
C TYR A 177 16.12 9.24 -5.23
N LYS A 178 17.46 9.35 -5.29
CA LYS A 178 18.13 10.28 -6.20
C LYS A 178 17.93 9.88 -7.66
N TRP A 179 18.11 8.60 -7.97
CA TRP A 179 17.93 8.06 -9.31
C TRP A 179 16.52 8.35 -9.86
N ASN A 180 15.49 8.12 -9.06
CA ASN A 180 14.12 8.40 -9.47
C ASN A 180 13.90 9.89 -9.77
N ALA A 181 14.37 10.78 -8.91
CA ALA A 181 14.26 12.22 -9.14
C ALA A 181 14.96 12.68 -10.43
N ASP A 182 16.18 12.16 -10.68
CA ASP A 182 16.99 12.54 -11.84
C ASP A 182 16.39 12.02 -13.17
N HIS A 183 15.68 10.86 -13.12
CA HIS A 183 15.23 10.17 -14.33
C HIS A 183 13.72 10.25 -14.58
N SER A 184 12.91 10.61 -13.58
CA SER A 184 11.47 10.80 -13.79
C SER A 184 11.20 11.94 -14.78
N PHE A 185 10.02 11.92 -15.43
CA PHE A 185 9.65 12.97 -16.38
C PHE A 185 9.52 14.35 -15.73
N LEU A 186 8.96 14.41 -14.52
CA LEU A 186 8.81 15.66 -13.78
C LEU A 186 10.05 16.08 -13.03
N LYS A 187 11.17 15.33 -13.13
CA LYS A 187 12.47 15.63 -12.48
C LYS A 187 12.38 15.87 -10.98
N ARG A 188 11.48 15.17 -10.33
CA ARG A 188 11.29 15.17 -8.89
C ARG A 188 10.77 13.83 -8.40
N ASN A 189 10.93 13.57 -7.12
CA ASN A 189 10.14 12.52 -6.48
C ASN A 189 8.72 13.03 -6.19
N VAL A 190 7.81 12.08 -6.04
CA VAL A 190 6.48 12.37 -5.48
C VAL A 190 6.57 12.53 -3.96
N ASP A 191 5.58 13.18 -3.39
CA ASP A 191 5.42 13.33 -1.94
C ASP A 191 4.13 12.68 -1.43
N ILE A 192 3.88 12.81 -0.13
CA ILE A 192 2.70 12.24 0.52
C ILE A 192 1.40 12.87 0.00
N HIS A 193 1.41 14.12 -0.46
CA HIS A 193 0.23 14.80 -0.99
C HIS A 193 -0.10 14.32 -2.40
N ASP A 194 0.91 14.10 -3.26
CA ASP A 194 0.70 13.52 -4.60
C ASP A 194 -0.02 12.15 -4.49
N VAL A 195 0.44 11.30 -3.55
CA VAL A 195 -0.16 9.97 -3.31
C VAL A 195 -1.51 10.10 -2.60
N GLY A 196 -1.63 10.99 -1.61
CA GLY A 196 -2.87 11.23 -0.87
C GLY A 196 -4.01 11.72 -1.77
N ASN A 197 -3.72 12.65 -2.69
CA ASN A 197 -4.70 13.16 -3.65
C ASN A 197 -5.17 12.05 -4.62
N SER A 198 -4.26 11.19 -5.07
CA SER A 198 -4.61 10.04 -5.90
C SER A 198 -5.43 9.01 -5.12
N ALA A 199 -5.12 8.80 -3.84
CA ALA A 199 -5.90 7.94 -2.97
C ALA A 199 -7.32 8.50 -2.76
N LEU A 200 -7.46 9.81 -2.55
CA LEU A 200 -8.75 10.48 -2.43
C LEU A 200 -9.57 10.30 -3.72
N TYR A 201 -8.96 10.50 -4.90
CA TYR A 201 -9.62 10.26 -6.17
C TYR A 201 -10.13 8.82 -6.27
N LEU A 202 -9.25 7.81 -6.04
CA LEU A 202 -9.60 6.39 -6.21
C LEU A 202 -10.61 5.87 -5.18
N THR A 203 -10.70 6.50 -4.01
CA THR A 203 -11.65 6.09 -2.97
C THR A 203 -12.97 6.86 -3.03
N SER A 204 -13.06 7.92 -3.83
CA SER A 204 -14.26 8.75 -3.99
C SER A 204 -15.10 8.36 -5.21
N GLU A 205 -16.30 8.95 -5.33
CA GLU A 205 -17.20 8.80 -6.48
C GLU A 205 -16.60 9.32 -7.80
N LEU A 206 -15.56 10.16 -7.75
CA LEU A 206 -14.85 10.63 -8.94
C LEU A 206 -14.22 9.46 -9.74
N ALA A 207 -13.95 8.34 -9.08
CA ALA A 207 -13.42 7.14 -9.68
C ALA A 207 -14.46 6.00 -9.81
N ALA A 208 -15.76 6.31 -9.90
CA ALA A 208 -16.84 5.31 -9.93
C ALA A 208 -16.67 4.25 -11.04
N GLY A 209 -16.06 4.61 -12.16
CA GLY A 209 -15.77 3.69 -13.27
C GLY A 209 -14.39 3.01 -13.21
N VAL A 210 -13.62 3.16 -12.12
CA VAL A 210 -12.22 2.69 -12.01
C VAL A 210 -12.12 1.54 -11.00
N THR A 211 -11.84 0.33 -11.49
CA THR A 211 -11.58 -0.86 -10.65
C THR A 211 -10.59 -1.80 -11.33
N GLY A 212 -9.80 -2.53 -10.55
CA GLY A 212 -8.74 -3.41 -11.06
C GLY A 212 -7.50 -2.66 -11.56
N GLU A 213 -7.40 -1.35 -11.31
CA GLU A 213 -6.36 -0.46 -11.81
C GLU A 213 -5.13 -0.46 -10.90
N ILE A 214 -3.96 -0.38 -11.53
CA ILE A 214 -2.68 -0.06 -10.90
C ILE A 214 -2.31 1.35 -11.32
N HIS A 215 -2.65 2.30 -10.48
CA HIS A 215 -2.49 3.73 -10.74
C HIS A 215 -1.08 4.21 -10.36
N TYR A 216 -0.30 4.61 -11.36
CA TYR A 216 1.07 5.07 -11.13
C TYR A 216 1.11 6.54 -10.68
N VAL A 217 1.72 6.78 -9.53
CA VAL A 217 1.99 8.11 -8.95
C VAL A 217 3.48 8.19 -8.66
N ASP A 218 4.29 8.40 -9.69
CA ASP A 218 5.75 8.29 -9.63
C ASP A 218 6.48 9.35 -10.46
N ALA A 219 5.82 10.47 -10.76
CA ALA A 219 6.34 11.54 -11.57
C ALA A 219 6.72 11.11 -13.02
N GLY A 220 6.10 10.02 -13.52
CA GLY A 220 6.33 9.48 -14.85
C GLY A 220 7.55 8.54 -14.95
N TYR A 221 8.12 8.12 -13.82
CA TYR A 221 9.30 7.25 -13.82
C TYR A 221 9.02 5.89 -14.46
N ASN A 222 7.86 5.30 -14.26
CA ASN A 222 7.51 4.00 -14.87
C ASN A 222 7.52 4.00 -16.40
N LYS A 223 7.46 5.17 -17.03
CA LYS A 223 7.48 5.34 -18.50
C LYS A 223 8.88 5.57 -19.08
N VAL A 224 9.89 5.66 -18.23
CA VAL A 224 11.27 5.88 -18.67
C VAL A 224 11.85 4.60 -19.27
N GLY A 225 12.06 4.59 -20.56
CA GLY A 225 12.70 3.47 -21.26
C GLY A 225 14.23 3.52 -21.21
N MET A 226 14.80 4.74 -21.21
CA MET A 226 16.24 4.97 -21.17
C MET A 226 16.51 6.29 -20.43
N PRO A 227 17.53 6.35 -19.56
CA PRO A 227 17.93 7.59 -18.93
C PRO A 227 18.46 8.61 -19.96
N ASP A 228 18.28 9.90 -19.68
CA ASP A 228 18.90 10.96 -20.48
C ASP A 228 20.43 10.84 -20.41
N PRO A 229 21.17 10.83 -21.52
CA PRO A 229 22.62 10.76 -21.54
C PRO A 229 23.33 11.80 -20.65
N LYS A 230 22.72 12.96 -20.45
CA LYS A 230 23.23 14.02 -19.56
C LYS A 230 23.24 13.63 -18.07
N ASN A 231 22.51 12.58 -17.70
CA ASN A 231 22.37 12.11 -16.33
C ASN A 231 23.17 10.82 -16.05
N ILE A 232 24.07 10.44 -16.94
CA ILE A 232 24.92 9.24 -16.84
C ILE A 232 26.36 9.61 -16.39
N THR A 233 26.52 10.57 -15.51
CA THR A 233 27.83 10.90 -14.92
C THR A 233 27.93 10.44 -13.48
#